data_7de597bee6de961204837ae68fe24e76
#
_entry.id   7de597bee6de961204837ae68fe24e76
#
_cell.length_a   1.000
_cell.length_b   1.000
_cell.length_c   1.000
_cell.angle_alpha   90.00
_cell.angle_beta   90.00
_cell.angle_gamma   90.00
#
_symmetry.space_group_name_H-M   'P 1'
#
loop_
_entity.id
_entity.type
_entity.pdbx_description
1 polymer ?
#
loop_
_entity_poly.entity_id
_entity_poly.type
_entity_poly.pdbx_seq_one_letter_code
_entity_poly.pdbx_strand_id
1 'polypeptide(L)'
;YFDCLEVLYDLTGGRVDIFDEPLVQKMGEYIADFRLQGDTYVNFADAPHRIRADARLIARFGRRVRSDKLTAMAASLWTDAPYRFWIATTPYRHIKNLLEEKPAAAAYTTENRIYYPNLQVFIAKDARTGLELAAKGGHNAESHNHNDIGNIVLFRGEEPVFIDGGVATYTKTTFSDKRYTL
;
A
#
# COMPACT_ATOMS: atom_id res chain seq x y z
N TYR A 1 -10.23 6.74 1.15
CA TYR A 1 -10.87 6.12 -0.01
C TYR A 1 -11.83 5.00 0.41
N PHE A 2 -11.34 3.87 0.97
CA PHE A 2 -12.20 2.72 1.32
C PHE A 2 -13.33 3.07 2.29
N ASP A 3 -13.06 3.80 3.37
CA ASP A 3 -14.10 4.21 4.31
C ASP A 3 -15.22 5.03 3.63
N CYS A 4 -14.87 5.85 2.62
CA CYS A 4 -15.88 6.60 1.87
C CYS A 4 -16.81 5.65 1.07
N LEU A 5 -16.25 4.60 0.48
CA LEU A 5 -17.03 3.60 -0.24
C LEU A 5 -17.94 2.80 0.71
N GLU A 6 -17.42 2.41 1.89
CA GLU A 6 -18.25 1.73 2.90
C GLU A 6 -19.39 2.62 3.40
N VAL A 7 -19.09 3.89 3.71
CA VAL A 7 -20.12 4.86 4.14
C VAL A 7 -21.19 5.02 3.07
N LEU A 8 -20.78 5.14 1.80
CA LEU A 8 -21.73 5.26 0.68
C LEU A 8 -22.62 4.03 0.56
N TYR A 9 -22.02 2.85 0.63
CA TYR A 9 -22.75 1.59 0.66
C TYR A 9 -23.75 1.53 1.82
N ASP A 10 -23.30 1.80 3.03
CA ASP A 10 -24.11 1.71 4.25
C ASP A 10 -25.28 2.74 4.22
N LEU A 11 -25.00 4.01 3.86
CA LEU A 11 -26.02 5.06 3.80
C LEU A 11 -27.07 4.85 2.70
N THR A 12 -26.71 4.15 1.63
CA THR A 12 -27.65 3.85 0.54
C THR A 12 -28.37 2.51 0.73
N GLY A 13 -28.10 1.79 1.83
CA GLY A 13 -28.63 0.44 2.06
C GLY A 13 -28.19 -0.53 0.95
N GLY A 14 -26.95 -0.40 0.49
CA GLY A 14 -26.37 -1.23 -0.56
C GLY A 14 -26.78 -0.88 -1.98
N ARG A 15 -27.58 0.19 -2.20
CA ARG A 15 -27.99 0.58 -3.55
C ARG A 15 -26.85 1.12 -4.41
N VAL A 16 -25.85 1.71 -3.78
CA VAL A 16 -24.61 2.10 -4.45
C VAL A 16 -23.52 1.17 -3.94
N ASP A 17 -23.18 0.20 -4.77
CA ASP A 17 -22.11 -0.77 -4.52
C ASP A 17 -21.19 -0.80 -5.74
N ILE A 18 -19.92 -0.45 -5.52
CA ILE A 18 -18.89 -0.47 -6.56
C ILE A 18 -17.72 -1.38 -6.17
N PHE A 19 -17.88 -2.19 -5.13
CA PHE A 19 -16.81 -3.07 -4.66
C PHE A 19 -16.50 -4.20 -5.65
N ASP A 20 -17.43 -4.54 -6.53
CA ASP A 20 -17.22 -5.54 -7.59
C ASP A 20 -16.46 -4.98 -8.81
N GLU A 21 -16.17 -3.67 -8.84
CA GLU A 21 -15.41 -3.07 -9.92
C GLU A 21 -13.94 -3.50 -9.87
N PRO A 22 -13.39 -4.05 -10.98
CA PRO A 22 -11.99 -4.54 -11.00
C PRO A 22 -10.96 -3.48 -10.61
N LEU A 23 -11.22 -2.21 -10.92
CA LEU A 23 -10.34 -1.11 -10.54
C LEU A 23 -10.33 -0.91 -9.02
N VAL A 24 -11.48 -1.03 -8.35
CA VAL A 24 -11.59 -0.89 -6.89
C VAL A 24 -10.80 -2.00 -6.19
N GLN A 25 -10.94 -3.24 -6.67
CA GLN A 25 -10.12 -4.36 -6.18
C GLN A 25 -8.63 -4.07 -6.34
N LYS A 26 -8.22 -3.66 -7.55
CA LYS A 26 -6.81 -3.38 -7.86
C LYS A 26 -6.23 -2.24 -7.02
N MET A 27 -7.02 -1.21 -6.74
CA MET A 27 -6.63 -0.12 -5.83
C MET A 27 -6.43 -0.62 -4.39
N GLY A 28 -7.22 -1.58 -3.94
CA GLY A 28 -7.04 -2.21 -2.64
C GLY A 28 -5.79 -3.09 -2.58
N GLU A 29 -5.56 -3.89 -3.61
CA GLU A 29 -4.43 -4.81 -3.69
C GLU A 29 -3.07 -4.11 -3.83
N TYR A 30 -3.06 -2.83 -4.21
CA TYR A 30 -1.85 -2.03 -4.34
C TYR A 30 -0.95 -2.12 -3.10
N ILE A 31 -1.51 -2.05 -1.88
CA ILE A 31 -0.71 -2.13 -0.65
C ILE A 31 -0.04 -3.51 -0.49
N ALA A 32 -0.69 -4.57 -0.94
CA ALA A 32 -0.14 -5.92 -0.89
C ALA A 32 0.98 -6.11 -1.93
N ASP A 33 0.78 -5.57 -3.12
CA ASP A 33 1.73 -5.67 -4.22
C ASP A 33 3.02 -4.88 -3.94
N PHE A 34 2.89 -3.70 -3.31
CA PHE A 34 4.02 -2.83 -2.97
C PHE A 34 4.72 -3.21 -1.66
N ARG A 35 4.20 -4.18 -0.92
CA ARG A 35 4.87 -4.72 0.26
C ARG A 35 6.06 -5.58 -0.19
N LEU A 36 7.23 -5.27 0.32
CA LEU A 36 8.46 -6.06 0.22
C LEU A 36 8.57 -7.00 1.44
N GLN A 37 9.71 -7.06 2.09
CA GLN A 37 9.88 -7.87 3.29
C GLN A 37 9.41 -7.16 4.56
N GLY A 38 8.84 -7.92 5.51
CA GLY A 38 8.45 -7.41 6.82
C GLY A 38 7.43 -6.27 6.74
N ASP A 39 7.81 -5.09 7.26
CA ASP A 39 7.05 -3.85 7.24
C ASP A 39 7.56 -2.85 6.19
N THR A 40 8.43 -3.31 5.29
CA THR A 40 9.04 -2.50 4.22
C THR A 40 8.17 -2.50 2.97
N TYR A 41 8.08 -1.35 2.35
CA TYR A 41 7.28 -1.12 1.14
C TYR A 41 8.10 -0.34 0.11
N VAL A 42 7.72 -0.47 -1.15
CA VAL A 42 8.25 0.38 -2.23
C VAL A 42 7.90 1.83 -1.91
N ASN A 43 8.89 2.71 -1.88
CA ASN A 43 8.78 4.08 -1.36
C ASN A 43 9.04 5.16 -2.39
N PHE A 44 8.65 4.96 -3.64
CA PHE A 44 8.74 6.02 -4.65
C PHE A 44 7.94 7.27 -4.24
N ALA A 45 8.42 8.43 -4.68
CA ALA A 45 7.85 9.74 -4.37
C ALA A 45 7.85 10.04 -2.84
N ASP A 46 6.80 10.65 -2.31
CA ASP A 46 6.68 11.00 -0.89
C ASP A 46 6.32 9.79 0.01
N ALA A 47 6.36 8.56 -0.49
CA ALA A 47 5.98 7.39 0.29
C ALA A 47 7.05 7.03 1.33
N PRO A 48 6.67 6.71 2.58
CA PRO A 48 7.62 6.16 3.55
C PRO A 48 7.96 4.71 3.21
N HIS A 49 9.22 4.31 3.45
CA HIS A 49 9.65 2.92 3.21
C HIS A 49 9.10 1.93 4.25
N ARG A 50 8.71 2.39 5.42
CA ARG A 50 8.07 1.57 6.45
C ARG A 50 6.66 2.07 6.71
N ILE A 51 5.69 1.17 6.54
CA ILE A 51 4.28 1.45 6.72
C ILE A 51 3.73 0.50 7.78
N ARG A 52 3.13 1.07 8.81
CA ARG A 52 2.32 0.30 9.75
C ARG A 52 0.92 0.11 9.16
N ALA A 53 0.78 -0.91 8.34
CA ALA A 53 -0.48 -1.21 7.68
C ALA A 53 -1.57 -1.61 8.69
N ASP A 54 -2.79 -1.10 8.50
CA ASP A 54 -3.94 -1.41 9.34
C ASP A 54 -4.57 -2.73 8.90
N ALA A 55 -4.23 -3.82 9.60
CA ALA A 55 -4.72 -5.16 9.29
C ALA A 55 -6.26 -5.24 9.27
N ARG A 56 -6.95 -4.52 10.17
CA ARG A 56 -8.41 -4.53 10.24
C ARG A 56 -9.05 -3.83 9.04
N LEU A 57 -8.49 -2.70 8.64
CA LEU A 57 -8.90 -2.00 7.41
C LEU A 57 -8.70 -2.87 6.17
N ILE A 58 -7.55 -3.53 6.08
CA ILE A 58 -7.20 -4.42 4.95
C ILE A 58 -8.15 -5.63 4.92
N ALA A 59 -8.46 -6.22 6.07
CA ALA A 59 -9.40 -7.34 6.18
C ALA A 59 -10.79 -6.94 5.66
N ARG A 60 -11.32 -5.81 6.12
CA ARG A 60 -12.62 -5.30 5.65
C ARG A 60 -12.63 -5.06 4.14
N PHE A 61 -11.59 -4.39 3.64
CA PHE A 61 -11.49 -4.13 2.21
C PHE A 61 -11.40 -5.45 1.42
N GLY A 62 -10.54 -6.37 1.85
CA GLY A 62 -10.37 -7.67 1.20
C GLY A 62 -11.68 -8.44 1.08
N ARG A 63 -12.50 -8.45 2.14
CA ARG A 63 -13.82 -9.09 2.09
C ARG A 63 -14.78 -8.39 1.13
N ARG A 64 -14.82 -7.06 1.13
CA ARG A 64 -15.71 -6.30 0.25
C ARG A 64 -15.41 -6.54 -1.22
N VAL A 65 -14.14 -6.56 -1.60
CA VAL A 65 -13.69 -6.79 -2.99
C VAL A 65 -13.41 -8.26 -3.30
N ARG A 66 -13.66 -9.18 -2.36
CA ARG A 66 -13.42 -10.63 -2.50
C ARG A 66 -11.97 -10.97 -2.89
N SER A 67 -11.01 -10.28 -2.28
CA SER A 67 -9.58 -10.51 -2.50
C SER A 67 -8.97 -11.40 -1.44
N ASP A 68 -8.64 -12.63 -1.83
CA ASP A 68 -7.91 -13.57 -0.96
C ASP A 68 -6.51 -13.04 -0.63
N LYS A 69 -5.89 -12.31 -1.53
CA LYS A 69 -4.59 -11.64 -1.33
C LYS A 69 -4.65 -10.68 -0.14
N LEU A 70 -5.66 -9.80 -0.11
CA LEU A 70 -5.82 -8.84 0.97
C LEU A 70 -6.20 -9.50 2.30
N THR A 71 -7.08 -10.51 2.28
CA THR A 71 -7.47 -11.23 3.50
C THR A 71 -6.30 -12.01 4.09
N ALA A 72 -5.49 -12.66 3.26
CA ALA A 72 -4.27 -13.34 3.69
C ALA A 72 -3.21 -12.35 4.22
N MET A 73 -3.03 -11.21 3.56
CA MET A 73 -2.16 -10.13 4.06
C MET A 73 -2.63 -9.65 5.43
N ALA A 74 -3.92 -9.37 5.59
CA ALA A 74 -4.49 -8.94 6.86
C ALA A 74 -4.25 -9.97 7.98
N ALA A 75 -4.47 -11.25 7.69
CA ALA A 75 -4.19 -12.33 8.64
C ALA A 75 -2.72 -12.35 9.07
N SER A 76 -1.78 -12.13 8.13
CA SER A 76 -0.34 -12.09 8.40
C SER A 76 0.09 -10.89 9.27
N LEU A 77 -0.63 -9.78 9.16
CA LEU A 77 -0.37 -8.54 9.90
C LEU A 77 -1.15 -8.43 11.21
N TRP A 78 -2.09 -9.36 11.44
CA TRP A 78 -2.99 -9.29 12.59
C TRP A 78 -2.23 -9.47 13.89
N THR A 79 -2.51 -8.60 14.84
CA THR A 79 -2.02 -8.73 16.21
C THR A 79 -3.19 -8.85 17.18
N ASP A 80 -3.04 -9.66 18.21
CA ASP A 80 -4.04 -9.82 19.29
C ASP A 80 -3.90 -8.69 20.34
N ALA A 81 -2.98 -7.75 20.10
CA ALA A 81 -2.84 -6.56 20.93
C ALA A 81 -4.12 -5.70 20.86
N PRO A 82 -4.47 -5.00 21.96
CA PRO A 82 -5.61 -4.09 21.98
C PRO A 82 -5.53 -3.09 20.82
N TYR A 83 -6.65 -2.88 20.14
CA TYR A 83 -6.73 -1.90 19.08
C TYR A 83 -6.39 -0.51 19.60
N ARG A 84 -5.47 0.18 18.95
CA ARG A 84 -5.07 1.54 19.32
C ARG A 84 -5.71 2.55 18.39
N PHE A 85 -6.38 3.53 18.97
CA PHE A 85 -6.92 4.64 18.22
C PHE A 85 -5.80 5.55 17.69
N TRP A 86 -5.89 5.91 16.42
CA TRP A 86 -5.01 6.91 15.81
C TRP A 86 -5.79 8.21 15.65
N ILE A 87 -5.25 9.30 16.18
CA ILE A 87 -5.90 10.62 16.13
C ILE A 87 -6.19 11.08 14.69
N ALA A 88 -5.37 10.65 13.74
CA ALA A 88 -5.51 11.02 12.32
C ALA A 88 -6.59 10.24 11.55
N THR A 89 -7.30 9.31 12.19
CA THR A 89 -8.32 8.51 11.53
C THR A 89 -9.73 8.90 11.99
N THR A 90 -10.73 8.58 11.14
CA THR A 90 -12.12 8.92 11.44
C THR A 90 -12.71 8.03 12.53
N PRO A 91 -13.66 8.53 13.36
CA PRO A 91 -14.39 7.70 14.31
C PRO A 91 -15.09 6.51 13.66
N TYR A 92 -15.58 6.67 12.44
CA TYR A 92 -16.18 5.59 11.65
C TYR A 92 -15.22 4.42 11.47
N ARG A 93 -13.97 4.67 11.03
CA ARG A 93 -12.94 3.64 10.89
C ARG A 93 -12.66 2.93 12.19
N HIS A 94 -12.58 3.66 13.31
CA HIS A 94 -12.32 3.07 14.61
C HIS A 94 -13.43 2.10 15.03
N ILE A 95 -14.69 2.51 14.90
CA ILE A 95 -15.83 1.67 15.23
C ILE A 95 -15.83 0.40 14.37
N LYS A 96 -15.67 0.55 13.06
CA LYS A 96 -15.62 -0.60 12.14
C LYS A 96 -14.45 -1.53 12.47
N ASN A 97 -13.27 -0.99 12.77
CA ASN A 97 -12.10 -1.79 13.13
C ASN A 97 -12.25 -2.52 14.47
N LEU A 98 -12.94 -1.93 15.45
CA LEU A 98 -13.22 -2.60 16.73
C LEU A 98 -14.13 -3.82 16.58
N LEU A 99 -15.04 -3.79 15.61
CA LEU A 99 -15.97 -4.87 15.32
C LEU A 99 -15.39 -5.91 14.35
N GLU A 100 -14.16 -5.68 13.87
CA GLU A 100 -13.54 -6.52 12.88
C GLU A 100 -12.94 -7.78 13.49
N GLU A 101 -13.21 -8.92 12.86
CA GLU A 101 -12.70 -10.22 13.27
C GLU A 101 -11.45 -10.60 12.45
N LYS A 102 -10.55 -11.36 13.10
CA LYS A 102 -9.35 -11.87 12.44
C LYS A 102 -9.75 -12.79 11.29
N PRO A 103 -9.24 -12.55 10.08
CA PRO A 103 -9.44 -13.48 8.97
C PRO A 103 -8.85 -14.85 9.28
N ALA A 104 -9.41 -15.89 8.64
CA ALA A 104 -8.81 -17.22 8.71
C ALA A 104 -7.36 -17.16 8.21
N ALA A 105 -6.49 -17.92 8.87
CA ALA A 105 -5.09 -18.01 8.47
C ALA A 105 -4.99 -18.59 7.06
N ALA A 106 -4.38 -17.83 6.16
CA ALA A 106 -4.07 -18.24 4.80
C ALA A 106 -2.63 -17.87 4.49
N ALA A 107 -1.97 -18.62 3.62
CA ALA A 107 -0.63 -18.27 3.19
C ALA A 107 -0.69 -16.96 2.38
N TYR A 108 -0.04 -15.93 2.88
CA TYR A 108 0.12 -14.70 2.12
C TYR A 108 1.19 -14.90 1.06
N THR A 109 0.77 -14.87 -0.18
CA THR A 109 1.65 -14.95 -1.35
C THR A 109 1.40 -13.77 -2.25
N THR A 110 2.46 -13.28 -2.89
CA THR A 110 2.37 -12.24 -3.92
C THR A 110 2.80 -12.82 -5.25
N GLU A 111 2.35 -12.21 -6.33
CA GLU A 111 2.81 -12.56 -7.67
C GLU A 111 4.32 -12.28 -7.80
N ASN A 112 5.01 -13.15 -8.54
CA ASN A 112 6.45 -12.99 -8.77
C ASN A 112 6.76 -11.78 -9.67
N ARG A 113 5.79 -11.32 -10.45
CA ARG A 113 5.92 -10.17 -11.34
C ARG A 113 4.61 -9.41 -11.40
N ILE A 114 4.67 -8.12 -11.10
CA ILE A 114 3.53 -7.22 -11.09
C ILE A 114 3.90 -6.01 -11.94
N TYR A 115 2.96 -5.58 -12.78
CA TYR A 115 3.13 -4.37 -13.58
C TYR A 115 1.87 -3.51 -13.52
N TYR A 116 2.06 -2.26 -13.17
CA TYR A 116 1.03 -1.22 -13.17
C TYR A 116 1.25 -0.30 -14.39
N PRO A 117 0.60 -0.56 -15.53
CA PRO A 117 0.92 0.13 -16.78
C PRO A 117 0.67 1.62 -16.73
N ASN A 118 -0.39 2.07 -16.04
CA ASN A 118 -0.72 3.49 -15.91
C ASN A 118 0.23 4.24 -14.97
N LEU A 119 0.83 3.55 -13.99
CA LEU A 119 1.85 4.10 -13.09
C LEU A 119 3.25 3.85 -13.60
N GLN A 120 3.40 2.98 -14.61
CA GLN A 120 4.68 2.48 -15.10
C GLN A 120 5.60 1.97 -13.97
N VAL A 121 5.01 1.26 -13.01
CA VAL A 121 5.74 0.62 -11.92
C VAL A 121 5.77 -0.89 -12.16
N PHE A 122 6.98 -1.43 -12.12
CA PHE A 122 7.23 -2.87 -12.21
C PHE A 122 7.79 -3.37 -10.87
N ILE A 123 7.27 -4.50 -10.41
CA ILE A 123 7.76 -5.19 -9.21
C ILE A 123 8.06 -6.63 -9.58
N ALA A 124 9.21 -7.14 -9.18
CA ALA A 124 9.60 -8.53 -9.34
C ALA A 124 10.10 -9.09 -8.02
N LYS A 125 9.66 -10.31 -7.69
CA LYS A 125 10.04 -11.03 -6.47
C LYS A 125 10.50 -12.43 -6.83
N ASP A 126 11.63 -12.86 -6.31
CA ASP A 126 12.14 -14.22 -6.44
C ASP A 126 12.31 -14.85 -5.06
N ALA A 127 11.35 -15.67 -4.66
CA ALA A 127 11.36 -16.35 -3.36
C ALA A 127 12.57 -17.28 -3.18
N ARG A 128 13.16 -17.79 -4.26
CA ARG A 128 14.33 -18.69 -4.21
C ARG A 128 15.61 -17.96 -3.81
N THR A 129 15.80 -16.75 -4.30
CA THR A 129 16.99 -15.92 -4.02
C THR A 129 16.75 -14.89 -2.95
N GLY A 130 15.49 -14.63 -2.60
CA GLY A 130 15.07 -13.55 -1.70
C GLY A 130 15.23 -12.16 -2.33
N LEU A 131 15.41 -12.08 -3.65
CA LEU A 131 15.52 -10.80 -4.35
C LEU A 131 14.13 -10.21 -4.62
N GLU A 132 13.97 -8.95 -4.27
CA GLU A 132 12.79 -8.15 -4.56
C GLU A 132 13.18 -6.82 -5.17
N LEU A 133 12.69 -6.57 -6.37
CA LEU A 133 12.98 -5.37 -7.16
C LEU A 133 11.70 -4.58 -7.40
N ALA A 134 11.77 -3.27 -7.26
CA ALA A 134 10.79 -2.37 -7.84
C ALA A 134 11.50 -1.34 -8.73
N ALA A 135 10.88 -1.01 -9.86
CA ALA A 135 11.39 0.00 -10.80
C ALA A 135 10.26 0.93 -11.24
N LYS A 136 10.55 2.21 -11.37
CA LYS A 136 9.60 3.25 -11.76
C LYS A 136 9.97 3.86 -13.11
N GLY A 137 9.01 3.86 -14.03
CA GLY A 137 8.99 4.68 -15.24
C GLY A 137 8.11 5.93 -15.05
N GLY A 138 7.31 6.26 -16.07
CA GLY A 138 6.37 7.37 -16.01
C GLY A 138 7.00 8.71 -16.46
N HIS A 139 6.61 9.78 -15.82
CA HIS A 139 7.11 11.14 -16.12
C HIS A 139 7.24 11.97 -14.84
N ASN A 140 8.13 12.96 -14.86
CA ASN A 140 8.43 13.79 -13.68
C ASN A 140 7.37 14.84 -13.34
N ALA A 141 6.27 14.94 -14.08
CA ALA A 141 5.15 15.83 -13.81
C ALA A 141 4.02 15.20 -13.00
N GLU A 142 4.29 14.12 -12.29
CA GLU A 142 3.34 13.48 -11.37
C GLU A 142 3.25 14.26 -10.05
N SER A 143 2.09 14.20 -9.41
CA SER A 143 1.91 14.79 -8.07
C SER A 143 2.79 14.05 -7.05
N HIS A 144 3.40 14.80 -6.12
CA HIS A 144 4.32 14.28 -5.11
C HIS A 144 5.58 13.60 -5.66
N ASN A 145 5.95 13.84 -6.91
CA ASN A 145 7.09 13.20 -7.56
C ASN A 145 8.44 13.81 -7.15
N HIS A 146 9.51 12.98 -7.15
CA HIS A 146 10.89 13.38 -6.83
C HIS A 146 11.86 13.22 -8.00
N ASN A 147 11.42 13.24 -9.25
CA ASN A 147 12.21 12.87 -10.43
C ASN A 147 12.61 11.37 -10.43
N ASP A 148 11.66 10.53 -10.10
CA ASP A 148 11.88 9.09 -9.88
C ASP A 148 11.92 8.26 -11.16
N ILE A 149 11.94 8.86 -12.35
CA ILE A 149 12.06 8.10 -13.61
C ILE A 149 13.37 7.30 -13.61
N GLY A 150 13.26 5.99 -13.79
CA GLY A 150 14.40 5.08 -13.76
C GLY A 150 14.88 4.73 -12.36
N ASN A 151 14.17 5.17 -11.32
CA ASN A 151 14.50 4.81 -9.96
C ASN A 151 14.27 3.31 -9.70
N ILE A 152 15.15 2.70 -8.93
CA ILE A 152 15.15 1.28 -8.62
C ILE A 152 15.31 1.11 -7.11
N VAL A 153 14.45 0.25 -6.55
CA VAL A 153 14.58 -0.27 -5.19
C VAL A 153 14.86 -1.76 -5.28
N LEU A 154 15.91 -2.24 -4.63
CA LEU A 154 16.32 -3.65 -4.62
C LEU A 154 16.63 -4.09 -3.19
N PHE A 155 15.98 -5.18 -2.79
CA PHE A 155 16.23 -5.86 -1.52
C PHE A 155 16.66 -7.30 -1.75
N ARG A 156 17.43 -7.84 -0.81
CA ARG A 156 17.71 -9.27 -0.68
C ARG A 156 17.31 -9.71 0.74
N GLY A 157 16.18 -10.37 0.85
CA GLY A 157 15.56 -10.57 2.16
C GLY A 157 15.25 -9.20 2.80
N GLU A 158 15.65 -9.00 4.05
CA GLU A 158 15.46 -7.72 4.76
C GLU A 158 16.59 -6.70 4.49
N GLU A 159 17.64 -7.08 3.75
CA GLU A 159 18.81 -6.24 3.48
C GLU A 159 18.58 -5.38 2.23
N PRO A 160 18.62 -4.04 2.36
CA PRO A 160 18.53 -3.15 1.22
C PRO A 160 19.86 -3.16 0.42
N VAL A 161 19.76 -3.35 -0.90
CA VAL A 161 20.89 -3.28 -1.83
C VAL A 161 20.91 -1.93 -2.55
N PHE A 162 19.77 -1.53 -3.08
CA PHE A 162 19.51 -0.18 -3.59
C PHE A 162 18.23 0.35 -2.96
N ILE A 163 18.25 1.59 -2.53
CA ILE A 163 17.10 2.24 -1.91
C ILE A 163 16.80 3.56 -2.61
N ASP A 164 15.54 3.95 -2.55
CA ASP A 164 15.13 5.33 -2.80
C ASP A 164 15.57 6.20 -1.62
N GLY A 165 16.06 7.41 -1.92
CA GLY A 165 16.47 8.37 -0.89
C GLY A 165 15.32 8.85 0.00
N GLY A 166 14.09 8.60 -0.41
CA GLY A 166 12.88 8.97 0.32
C GLY A 166 12.62 10.47 0.32
N VAL A 167 11.70 10.88 1.19
CA VAL A 167 11.30 12.28 1.35
C VAL A 167 12.09 12.97 2.46
N ALA A 168 12.66 14.12 2.15
CA ALA A 168 13.27 15.01 3.14
C ALA A 168 12.22 15.94 3.79
N THR A 169 12.58 16.55 4.92
CA THR A 169 11.74 17.58 5.53
C THR A 169 11.55 18.75 4.56
N TYR A 170 10.32 19.17 4.38
CA TYR A 170 9.99 20.30 3.52
C TYR A 170 10.59 21.61 4.04
N THR A 171 11.24 22.34 3.14
CA THR A 171 11.86 23.65 3.39
C THR A 171 11.28 24.68 2.41
N LYS A 172 11.68 25.93 2.54
CA LYS A 172 11.28 26.98 1.57
C LYS A 172 11.74 26.68 0.14
N THR A 173 12.79 25.88 -0.03
CA THR A 173 13.34 25.53 -1.34
C THR A 173 12.66 24.31 -1.96
N THR A 174 11.93 23.50 -1.17
CA THR A 174 11.25 22.27 -1.62
C THR A 174 10.25 22.54 -2.76
N PHE A 175 9.59 23.69 -2.77
CA PHE A 175 8.59 24.08 -3.78
C PHE A 175 9.12 25.13 -4.76
N SER A 176 10.43 25.17 -4.99
CA SER A 176 11.09 26.07 -5.93
C SER A 176 11.94 25.27 -6.93
N ASP A 177 12.44 25.96 -7.97
CA ASP A 177 13.36 25.37 -8.96
C ASP A 177 14.66 24.82 -8.34
N LYS A 178 14.94 25.18 -7.09
CA LYS A 178 16.10 24.69 -6.33
C LYS A 178 15.89 23.31 -5.69
N ARG A 179 14.68 22.73 -5.79
CA ARG A 179 14.39 21.42 -5.20
C ARG A 179 15.35 20.30 -5.62
N TYR A 180 15.85 20.38 -6.85
CA TYR A 180 16.70 19.36 -7.47
C TYR A 180 18.13 19.83 -7.73
N THR A 181 18.57 20.87 -7.07
CA THR A 181 19.94 21.44 -7.20
C THR A 181 20.83 20.96 -6.04
N LEU A 182 20.84 19.68 -5.73
CA LEU A 182 21.77 19.09 -4.76
C LEU A 182 23.04 18.65 -5.46
#